data_08d0157b94e6782823dd3bd4750a32de
#
_entry.id   08d0157b94e6782823dd3bd4750a32de
#
_cell.length_a   1.000
_cell.length_b   1.000
_cell.length_c   1.000
_cell.angle_alpha   90.00
_cell.angle_beta   90.00
_cell.angle_gamma   90.00
#
_symmetry.space_group_name_H-M   'P 1'
#
loop_
_entity.id
_entity.type
_entity.pdbx_description
1 polymer ?
#
loop_
_entity_poly.entity_id
_entity_poly.type
_entity_poly.pdbx_seq_one_letter_code
_entity_poly.pdbx_strand_id
1 'polypeptide(L)'
;YSGVVAARVGQGVCAGLIQSLAMSTVFLAYPPHERGKAMGWFGMGVVLGPVIGPVIGGIIVDDADWRYVFSAAVPVLVLGALLAWIFLPGRDERAERVSFNPFNFGLITASFILFLNGITTGQREGWGTDPVFFMLFGSAVSLIAFIILESRTDKPLLQLRLFRYPVFAAS
;
A
#
# COMPACT_ATOMS: atom_id res chain seq x y z
N TYR A 1 17.07 -14.78 10.18
CA TYR A 1 16.02 -14.77 9.14
C TYR A 1 14.74 -14.05 9.61
N SER A 2 14.28 -14.33 10.83
CA SER A 2 13.07 -13.72 11.43
C SER A 2 13.14 -12.19 11.52
N GLY A 3 14.31 -11.63 11.86
CA GLY A 3 14.52 -10.18 11.95
C GLY A 3 14.33 -9.46 10.60
N VAL A 4 14.81 -10.06 9.52
CA VAL A 4 14.63 -9.51 8.16
C VAL A 4 13.15 -9.51 7.76
N VAL A 5 12.44 -10.59 8.06
CA VAL A 5 11.00 -10.68 7.78
C VAL A 5 10.22 -9.63 8.56
N ALA A 6 10.49 -9.50 9.87
CA ALA A 6 9.84 -8.49 10.71
C ALA A 6 10.11 -7.06 10.20
N ALA A 7 11.35 -6.75 9.82
CA ALA A 7 11.70 -5.45 9.24
C ALA A 7 10.96 -5.20 7.92
N ARG A 8 10.82 -6.20 7.06
CA ARG A 8 10.08 -6.11 5.79
C ARG A 8 8.58 -5.91 6.01
N VAL A 9 8.00 -6.57 7.00
CA VAL A 9 6.59 -6.34 7.36
C VAL A 9 6.40 -4.91 7.84
N GLY A 10 7.25 -4.42 8.77
CA GLY A 10 7.21 -3.03 9.23
C GLY A 10 7.38 -2.02 8.09
N GLN A 11 8.34 -2.25 7.19
CA GLN A 11 8.57 -1.43 6.00
C GLN A 11 7.32 -1.39 5.09
N GLY A 12 6.68 -2.54 4.86
CA GLY A 12 5.47 -2.64 4.03
C GLY A 12 4.29 -1.87 4.64
N VAL A 13 4.08 -1.97 5.95
CA VAL A 13 3.03 -1.22 6.66
C VAL A 13 3.27 0.28 6.54
N CYS A 14 4.49 0.75 6.81
CA CYS A 14 4.84 2.17 6.69
C CYS A 14 4.67 2.67 5.24
N ALA A 15 5.13 1.91 4.26
CA ALA A 15 5.03 2.29 2.85
C ALA A 15 3.56 2.41 2.40
N GLY A 16 2.70 1.45 2.79
CA GLY A 16 1.27 1.49 2.48
C GLY A 16 0.56 2.72 3.09
N LEU A 17 0.87 3.04 4.34
CA LEU A 17 0.32 4.21 5.02
C LEU A 17 0.80 5.51 4.36
N ILE A 18 2.09 5.64 4.09
CA ILE A 18 2.68 6.85 3.48
C ILE A 18 2.06 7.08 2.09
N GLN A 19 1.95 6.05 1.27
CA GLN A 19 1.39 6.16 -0.08
C GLN A 19 -0.06 6.68 -0.06
N SER A 20 -0.90 6.12 0.80
CA SER A 20 -2.31 6.51 0.91
C SER A 20 -2.47 7.92 1.47
N LEU A 21 -1.69 8.25 2.51
CA LEU A 21 -1.72 9.58 3.14
C LEU A 21 -1.19 10.65 2.21
N ALA A 22 -0.09 10.39 1.49
CA ALA A 22 0.50 11.34 0.55
C ALA A 22 -0.48 11.68 -0.57
N MET A 23 -1.10 10.65 -1.18
CA MET A 23 -2.11 10.86 -2.23
C MET A 23 -3.29 11.69 -1.71
N SER A 24 -3.83 11.36 -0.54
CA SER A 24 -4.94 12.08 0.07
C SER A 24 -4.57 13.53 0.42
N THR A 25 -3.37 13.74 0.95
CA THR A 25 -2.87 15.07 1.31
C THR A 25 -2.73 15.96 0.08
N VAL A 26 -2.13 15.45 -0.99
CA VAL A 26 -2.02 16.19 -2.26
C VAL A 26 -3.40 16.53 -2.80
N PHE A 27 -4.32 15.58 -2.80
CA PHE A 27 -5.68 15.79 -3.30
C PHE A 27 -6.46 16.85 -2.51
N LEU A 28 -6.27 16.91 -1.19
CA LEU A 28 -6.97 17.85 -0.30
C LEU A 28 -6.29 19.23 -0.25
N ALA A 29 -4.97 19.29 -0.44
CA ALA A 29 -4.21 20.55 -0.38
C ALA A 29 -4.50 21.48 -1.55
N TYR A 30 -4.96 20.94 -2.70
CA TYR A 30 -5.19 21.73 -3.90
C TYR A 30 -6.68 21.94 -4.19
N PRO A 31 -7.07 23.14 -4.70
CA PRO A 31 -8.43 23.43 -5.12
C PRO A 31 -8.85 22.52 -6.29
N PRO A 32 -10.16 22.25 -6.49
CA PRO A 32 -10.64 21.28 -7.47
C PRO A 32 -10.11 21.45 -8.90
N HIS A 33 -9.90 22.69 -9.34
CA HIS A 33 -9.41 23.00 -10.69
C HIS A 33 -7.91 22.72 -10.87
N GLU A 34 -7.12 22.60 -9.80
CA GLU A 34 -5.68 22.31 -9.85
C GLU A 34 -5.33 20.88 -9.46
N ARG A 35 -6.28 20.11 -8.94
CA ARG A 35 -6.05 18.73 -8.49
C ARG A 35 -5.46 17.84 -9.56
N GLY A 36 -5.93 17.95 -10.80
CA GLY A 36 -5.37 17.18 -11.91
C GLY A 36 -3.89 17.42 -12.14
N LYS A 37 -3.46 18.68 -12.09
CA LYS A 37 -2.05 19.06 -12.23
C LYS A 37 -1.21 18.55 -11.04
N ALA A 38 -1.70 18.73 -9.82
CA ALA A 38 -1.02 18.28 -8.62
C ALA A 38 -0.87 16.75 -8.59
N MET A 39 -1.92 16.01 -8.95
CA MET A 39 -1.89 14.55 -9.07
C MET A 39 -0.96 14.07 -10.19
N GLY A 40 -0.85 14.82 -11.28
CA GLY A 40 0.12 14.55 -12.35
C GLY A 40 1.56 14.64 -11.85
N TRP A 41 1.92 15.70 -11.11
CA TRP A 41 3.24 15.83 -10.49
C TRP A 41 3.51 14.73 -9.46
N PHE A 42 2.54 14.42 -8.63
CA PHE A 42 2.62 13.31 -7.67
C PHE A 42 2.87 11.96 -8.38
N GLY A 43 2.10 11.69 -9.44
CA GLY A 43 2.25 10.47 -10.24
C GLY A 43 3.62 10.34 -10.90
N MET A 44 4.16 11.45 -11.43
CA MET A 44 5.54 11.47 -11.95
C MET A 44 6.55 11.09 -10.86
N GLY A 45 6.44 11.63 -9.65
CA GLY A 45 7.31 11.28 -8.54
C GLY A 45 7.24 9.78 -8.17
N VAL A 46 6.04 9.21 -8.17
CA VAL A 46 5.82 7.77 -7.88
C VAL A 46 6.46 6.89 -8.96
N VAL A 47 6.41 7.27 -10.22
CA VAL A 47 7.00 6.51 -11.33
C VAL A 47 8.53 6.65 -11.38
N LEU A 48 9.06 7.82 -11.06
CA LEU A 48 10.52 8.06 -11.09
C LEU A 48 11.29 7.16 -10.11
N GLY A 49 10.72 6.84 -8.95
CA GLY A 49 11.35 5.98 -7.96
C GLY A 49 11.77 4.60 -8.52
N PRO A 50 10.83 3.80 -9.05
CA PRO A 50 11.15 2.53 -9.70
C PRO A 50 12.06 2.62 -10.93
N VAL A 51 12.07 3.74 -11.65
CA VAL A 51 12.93 3.94 -12.81
C VAL A 51 14.38 4.26 -12.38
N ILE A 52 14.55 5.15 -11.43
CA ILE A 52 15.87 5.60 -10.99
C ILE A 52 16.49 4.63 -9.98
N GLY A 53 15.66 3.98 -9.15
CA GLY A 53 16.10 3.09 -8.07
C GLY A 53 17.06 2.00 -8.51
N PRO A 54 16.74 1.17 -9.53
CA PRO A 54 17.64 0.14 -10.01
C PRO A 54 18.96 0.68 -10.56
N VAL A 55 18.93 1.84 -11.22
CA VAL A 55 20.16 2.46 -11.77
C VAL A 55 21.10 2.89 -10.64
N ILE A 56 20.59 3.64 -9.67
CA ILE A 56 21.39 4.05 -8.51
C ILE A 56 21.80 2.84 -7.68
N GLY A 57 20.90 1.89 -7.47
CA GLY A 57 21.19 0.65 -6.74
C GLY A 57 22.28 -0.17 -7.40
N GLY A 58 22.26 -0.31 -8.73
CA GLY A 58 23.29 -1.00 -9.51
C GLY A 58 24.66 -0.35 -9.34
N ILE A 59 24.76 0.97 -9.54
CA ILE A 59 26.01 1.73 -9.35
C ILE A 59 26.57 1.52 -7.93
N ILE A 60 25.73 1.59 -6.91
CA ILE A 60 26.17 1.39 -5.52
C ILE A 60 26.70 -0.04 -5.29
N VAL A 61 26.06 -1.04 -5.88
CA VAL A 61 26.49 -2.44 -5.73
C VAL A 61 27.80 -2.71 -6.49
N ASP A 62 27.97 -2.09 -7.65
CA ASP A 62 29.18 -2.26 -8.47
C ASP A 62 30.41 -1.56 -7.85
N ASP A 63 30.25 -0.36 -7.30
CA ASP A 63 31.34 0.45 -6.77
C ASP A 63 31.56 0.29 -5.25
N ALA A 64 30.62 -0.32 -4.52
CA ALA A 64 30.64 -0.44 -3.07
C ALA A 64 29.99 -1.75 -2.58
N ASP A 65 29.76 -1.90 -1.27
CA ASP A 65 29.05 -3.05 -0.69
C ASP A 65 27.54 -2.89 -0.86
N TRP A 66 26.82 -3.98 -1.16
CA TRP A 66 25.35 -4.04 -1.28
C TRP A 66 24.61 -3.45 -0.08
N ARG A 67 25.28 -3.38 1.11
CA ARG A 67 24.71 -2.78 2.31
C ARG A 67 24.48 -1.28 2.17
N TYR A 68 25.27 -0.61 1.35
CA TYR A 68 25.13 0.83 1.11
C TYR A 68 23.85 1.19 0.36
N VAL A 69 23.25 0.26 -0.38
CA VAL A 69 21.94 0.46 -1.03
C VAL A 69 20.86 0.81 0.01
N PHE A 70 20.89 0.14 1.17
CA PHE A 70 19.95 0.43 2.25
C PHE A 70 20.27 1.75 2.97
N SER A 71 21.54 2.05 3.13
CA SER A 71 21.98 3.29 3.79
C SER A 71 21.72 4.52 2.92
N ALA A 72 21.82 4.40 1.60
CA ALA A 72 21.58 5.49 0.65
C ALA A 72 20.12 5.99 0.68
N ALA A 73 19.16 5.14 1.03
CA ALA A 73 17.76 5.54 1.18
C ALA A 73 17.51 6.38 2.44
N VAL A 74 18.32 6.22 3.49
CA VAL A 74 18.11 6.86 4.80
C VAL A 74 18.11 8.39 4.73
N PRO A 75 19.09 9.05 4.10
CA PRO A 75 19.09 10.52 3.98
C PRO A 75 17.84 11.08 3.30
N VAL A 76 17.36 10.40 2.25
CA VAL A 76 16.17 10.81 1.51
C VAL A 76 14.92 10.67 2.39
N LEU A 77 14.82 9.57 3.15
CA LEU A 77 13.71 9.34 4.08
C LEU A 77 13.72 10.35 5.23
N VAL A 78 14.89 10.67 5.78
CA VAL A 78 15.03 11.68 6.84
C VAL A 78 14.63 13.05 6.32
N LEU A 79 15.10 13.43 5.13
CA LEU A 79 14.69 14.69 4.50
C LEU A 79 13.19 14.74 4.27
N GLY A 80 12.59 13.68 3.75
CA GLY A 80 11.13 13.57 3.58
C GLY A 80 10.37 13.70 4.90
N ALA A 81 10.86 13.08 5.97
CA ALA A 81 10.25 13.16 7.29
C ALA A 81 10.34 14.59 7.86
N LEU A 82 11.48 15.27 7.69
CA LEU A 82 11.67 16.66 8.11
C LEU A 82 10.75 17.60 7.35
N LEU A 83 10.65 17.45 6.03
CA LEU A 83 9.73 18.26 5.22
C LEU A 83 8.27 18.00 5.62
N ALA A 84 7.90 16.75 5.85
CA ALA A 84 6.57 16.41 6.33
C ALA A 84 6.28 17.06 7.69
N TRP A 85 7.22 17.03 8.62
CA TRP A 85 7.08 17.69 9.92
C TRP A 85 6.86 19.19 9.81
N ILE A 86 7.59 19.85 8.90
CA ILE A 86 7.53 21.32 8.74
C ILE A 86 6.26 21.75 8.02
N PHE A 87 5.87 21.04 6.97
CA PHE A 87 4.83 21.49 6.04
C PHE A 87 3.47 20.81 6.22
N LEU A 88 3.39 19.62 6.84
CA LEU A 88 2.08 19.03 7.08
C LEU A 88 1.38 19.72 8.25
N PRO A 89 0.10 20.10 8.07
CA PRO A 89 -0.69 20.62 9.17
C PRO A 89 -0.83 19.57 10.26
N GLY A 90 -0.75 20.02 11.51
CA GLY A 90 -0.94 19.15 12.66
C GLY A 90 -2.33 18.49 12.67
N ARG A 91 -2.53 17.60 13.63
CA ARG A 91 -3.79 16.87 13.80
C ARG A 91 -4.98 17.84 13.91
N ASP A 92 -5.96 17.68 13.03
CA ASP A 92 -7.24 18.35 13.19
C ASP A 92 -8.01 17.64 14.32
N GLU A 93 -8.21 18.37 15.44
CA GLU A 93 -8.94 17.86 16.60
C GLU A 93 -10.43 17.61 16.30
N ARG A 94 -10.93 18.17 15.19
CA ARG A 94 -12.31 17.97 14.71
C ARG A 94 -12.48 16.76 13.81
N ALA A 95 -11.39 16.08 13.47
CA ALA A 95 -11.48 14.87 12.65
C ALA A 95 -12.31 13.81 13.38
N GLU A 96 -13.41 13.42 12.80
CA GLU A 96 -14.25 12.33 13.32
C GLU A 96 -13.41 11.06 13.46
N ARG A 97 -13.49 10.43 14.62
CA ARG A 97 -12.85 9.13 14.84
C ARG A 97 -13.56 8.09 13.99
N VAL A 98 -12.92 7.68 12.93
CA VAL A 98 -13.40 6.56 12.11
C VAL A 98 -13.31 5.29 12.96
N SER A 99 -14.41 4.55 13.08
CA SER A 99 -14.42 3.26 13.76
C SER A 99 -13.63 2.25 12.93
N PHE A 100 -12.50 1.81 13.46
CA PHE A 100 -11.67 0.78 12.82
C PHE A 100 -12.14 -0.60 13.27
N ASN A 101 -12.51 -1.46 12.32
CA ASN A 101 -12.86 -2.86 12.60
C ASN A 101 -11.66 -3.77 12.30
N PRO A 102 -10.92 -4.24 13.34
CA PRO A 102 -9.71 -5.03 13.14
C PRO A 102 -9.99 -6.40 12.53
N PHE A 103 -11.19 -6.94 12.74
CA PHE A 103 -11.56 -8.24 12.18
C PHE A 103 -11.73 -8.16 10.66
N ASN A 104 -12.48 -7.18 10.17
CA ASN A 104 -12.63 -6.94 8.73
C ASN A 104 -11.28 -6.64 8.07
N PHE A 105 -10.44 -5.84 8.73
CA PHE A 105 -9.08 -5.57 8.26
C PHE A 105 -8.23 -6.85 8.20
N GLY A 106 -8.37 -7.73 9.19
CA GLY A 106 -7.69 -9.04 9.20
C GLY A 106 -8.11 -9.93 8.04
N LEU A 107 -9.41 -9.98 7.71
CA LEU A 107 -9.93 -10.78 6.61
C LEU A 107 -9.39 -10.32 5.24
N ILE A 108 -9.41 -9.01 4.97
CA ILE A 108 -8.90 -8.49 3.70
C ILE A 108 -7.38 -8.69 3.60
N THR A 109 -6.66 -8.48 4.69
CA THR A 109 -5.20 -8.72 4.75
C THR A 109 -4.86 -10.19 4.52
N ALA A 110 -5.57 -11.12 5.16
CA ALA A 110 -5.40 -12.55 4.96
C ALA A 110 -5.69 -12.96 3.52
N SER A 111 -6.75 -12.41 2.92
CA SER A 111 -7.07 -12.64 1.51
C SER A 111 -5.92 -12.25 0.59
N PHE A 112 -5.36 -11.04 0.73
CA PHE A 112 -4.23 -10.59 -0.08
C PHE A 112 -2.96 -11.42 0.14
N ILE A 113 -2.63 -11.75 1.39
CA ILE A 113 -1.47 -12.59 1.71
C ILE A 113 -1.61 -13.97 1.06
N LEU A 114 -2.76 -14.63 1.20
CA LEU A 114 -3.01 -15.93 0.61
C LEU A 114 -3.01 -15.88 -0.91
N PHE A 115 -3.57 -14.83 -1.49
CA PHE A 115 -3.58 -14.63 -2.95
C PHE A 115 -2.16 -14.49 -3.51
N LEU A 116 -1.35 -13.59 -2.95
CA LEU A 116 0.01 -13.34 -3.41
C LEU A 116 0.91 -14.57 -3.22
N ASN A 117 0.78 -15.26 -2.07
CA ASN A 117 1.51 -16.52 -1.86
C ASN A 117 1.06 -17.61 -2.82
N GLY A 118 -0.25 -17.75 -3.07
CA GLY A 118 -0.79 -18.71 -4.02
C GLY A 118 -0.25 -18.51 -5.44
N ILE A 119 -0.22 -17.26 -5.91
CA ILE A 119 0.37 -16.93 -7.22
C ILE A 119 1.87 -17.23 -7.25
N THR A 120 2.61 -16.82 -6.22
CA THR A 120 4.06 -17.00 -6.17
C THR A 120 4.42 -18.48 -6.11
N THR A 121 3.70 -19.28 -5.33
CA THR A 121 3.88 -20.73 -5.22
C THR A 121 3.48 -21.41 -6.53
N GLY A 122 2.39 -21.00 -7.16
CA GLY A 122 1.95 -21.52 -8.46
C GLY A 122 2.96 -21.31 -9.58
N GLN A 123 3.67 -20.18 -9.56
CA GLN A 123 4.77 -19.93 -10.52
C GLN A 123 6.01 -20.78 -10.26
N ARG A 124 6.27 -21.15 -9.01
CA ARG A 124 7.48 -21.93 -8.63
C ARG A 124 7.26 -23.44 -8.69
N GLU A 125 6.13 -23.91 -8.23
CA GLU A 125 5.84 -25.34 -8.00
C GLU A 125 4.80 -25.90 -8.98
N GLY A 126 4.17 -25.03 -9.78
CA GLY A 126 3.11 -25.39 -10.72
C GLY A 126 1.71 -25.16 -10.15
N TRP A 127 0.77 -24.87 -11.05
CA TRP A 127 -0.60 -24.47 -10.71
C TRP A 127 -1.51 -25.60 -10.24
N GLY A 128 -1.11 -26.86 -10.44
CA GLY A 128 -1.89 -28.05 -10.07
C GLY A 128 -1.57 -28.63 -8.70
N THR A 129 -0.81 -27.94 -7.86
CA THR A 129 -0.40 -28.44 -6.55
C THR A 129 -1.45 -28.09 -5.46
N ASP A 130 -1.63 -29.01 -4.51
CA ASP A 130 -2.58 -28.82 -3.40
C ASP A 130 -2.36 -27.52 -2.61
N PRO A 131 -1.11 -27.09 -2.26
CA PRO A 131 -0.88 -25.85 -1.56
C PRO A 131 -1.42 -24.63 -2.29
N VAL A 132 -1.24 -24.55 -3.63
CA VAL A 132 -1.74 -23.45 -4.45
C VAL A 132 -3.26 -23.39 -4.42
N PHE A 133 -3.92 -24.55 -4.57
CA PHE A 133 -5.37 -24.63 -4.49
C PHE A 133 -5.89 -24.12 -3.13
N PHE A 134 -5.33 -24.60 -2.02
CA PHE A 134 -5.77 -24.17 -0.68
C PHE A 134 -5.50 -22.70 -0.40
N MET A 135 -4.38 -22.13 -0.89
CA MET A 135 -4.08 -20.72 -0.75
C MET A 135 -5.06 -19.85 -1.54
N LEU A 136 -5.33 -20.17 -2.80
CA LEU A 136 -6.25 -19.43 -3.63
C LEU A 136 -7.70 -19.58 -3.16
N PHE A 137 -8.10 -20.78 -2.75
CA PHE A 137 -9.42 -21.03 -2.17
C PHE A 137 -9.59 -20.27 -0.86
N GLY A 138 -8.62 -20.34 0.05
CA GLY A 138 -8.64 -19.59 1.31
C GLY A 138 -8.69 -18.07 1.10
N SER A 139 -7.98 -17.57 0.09
CA SER A 139 -8.06 -16.17 -0.33
C SER A 139 -9.48 -15.80 -0.77
N ALA A 140 -10.08 -16.60 -1.64
CA ALA A 140 -11.44 -16.36 -2.12
C ALA A 140 -12.46 -16.38 -0.98
N VAL A 141 -12.38 -17.37 -0.08
CA VAL A 141 -13.25 -17.47 1.10
C VAL A 141 -13.10 -16.24 2.01
N SER A 142 -11.86 -15.83 2.30
CA SER A 142 -11.59 -14.64 3.13
C SER A 142 -12.12 -13.36 2.50
N LEU A 143 -11.99 -13.22 1.17
CA LEU A 143 -12.49 -12.07 0.43
C LEU A 143 -14.03 -12.02 0.45
N ILE A 144 -14.68 -13.15 0.21
CA ILE A 144 -16.15 -13.26 0.24
C ILE A 144 -16.66 -12.95 1.66
N ALA A 145 -16.04 -13.52 2.69
CA ALA A 145 -16.38 -13.24 4.07
C ALA A 145 -16.23 -11.73 4.39
N PHE A 146 -15.13 -11.11 3.96
CA PHE A 146 -14.92 -9.67 4.08
C PHE A 146 -16.07 -8.88 3.42
N ILE A 147 -16.38 -9.16 2.16
CA ILE A 147 -17.44 -8.45 1.43
C ILE A 147 -18.79 -8.58 2.11
N ILE A 148 -19.14 -9.77 2.60
CA ILE A 148 -20.42 -10.01 3.30
C ILE A 148 -20.47 -9.22 4.61
N LEU A 149 -19.42 -9.28 5.42
CA LEU A 149 -19.36 -8.59 6.71
C LEU A 149 -19.32 -7.07 6.53
N GLU A 150 -18.54 -6.59 5.58
CA GLU A 150 -18.39 -5.18 5.27
C GLU A 150 -19.71 -4.57 4.76
N SER A 151 -20.45 -5.32 3.94
CA SER A 151 -21.75 -4.88 3.43
C SER A 151 -22.83 -4.75 4.51
N ARG A 152 -22.64 -5.41 5.66
CA ARG A 152 -23.55 -5.40 6.81
C ARG A 152 -23.14 -4.45 7.93
N THR A 153 -21.97 -3.82 7.80
CA THR A 153 -21.43 -2.93 8.83
C THR A 153 -21.93 -1.50 8.61
N ASP A 154 -22.41 -0.83 9.68
CA ASP A 154 -22.90 0.56 9.60
C ASP A 154 -21.81 1.58 9.30
N LYS A 155 -20.57 1.30 9.70
CA LYS A 155 -19.38 2.12 9.41
C LYS A 155 -18.34 1.28 8.65
N PRO A 156 -18.53 1.09 7.34
CA PRO A 156 -17.66 0.24 6.54
C PRO A 156 -16.29 0.87 6.35
N LEU A 157 -15.23 0.03 6.32
CA LEU A 157 -13.86 0.44 5.96
C LEU A 157 -13.80 0.86 4.49
N LEU A 158 -14.54 0.14 3.64
CA LEU A 158 -14.69 0.41 2.21
C LEU A 158 -16.15 0.65 1.86
N GLN A 159 -16.43 1.80 1.27
CA GLN A 159 -17.78 2.10 0.78
C GLN A 159 -18.10 1.29 -0.49
N LEU A 160 -18.37 -0.02 -0.34
CA LEU A 160 -18.68 -0.93 -1.45
C LEU A 160 -19.89 -0.45 -2.28
N ARG A 161 -20.75 0.41 -1.74
CA ARG A 161 -21.87 1.04 -2.45
C ARG A 161 -21.41 1.92 -3.62
N LEU A 162 -20.17 2.40 -3.61
CA LEU A 162 -19.62 3.20 -4.72
C LEU A 162 -19.49 2.39 -6.02
N PHE A 163 -19.20 1.09 -5.92
CA PHE A 163 -19.15 0.20 -7.10
C PHE A 163 -20.50 0.00 -7.78
N ARG A 164 -21.59 0.43 -7.15
CA ARG A 164 -22.94 0.40 -7.75
C ARG A 164 -23.12 1.51 -8.79
N TYR A 165 -22.28 2.52 -8.78
CA TYR A 165 -22.31 3.60 -9.78
C TYR A 165 -21.45 3.20 -10.98
N PRO A 166 -22.02 3.11 -12.20
CA PRO A 166 -21.29 2.63 -13.38
C PRO A 166 -20.08 3.50 -13.74
N VAL A 167 -20.14 4.79 -13.43
CA VAL A 167 -19.02 5.71 -13.66
C VAL A 167 -17.82 5.37 -12.76
N PHE A 168 -18.07 4.93 -11.54
CA PHE A 168 -17.01 4.54 -10.61
C PHE A 168 -16.44 3.14 -10.90
N ALA A 169 -17.29 2.25 -11.42
CA ALA A 169 -16.86 0.89 -11.77
C ALA A 169 -16.07 0.83 -13.11
N ALA A 170 -16.17 1.88 -13.94
CA ALA A 170 -15.52 1.95 -15.26
C ALA A 170 -14.24 2.80 -15.27
N SER A 171 -13.90 3.49 -14.17
CA SER A 171 -12.68 4.29 -14.02
C SER A 171 -11.59 3.56 -13.26
#